data_6fdc58d93f42a65f27420dcbc25de4bc
#
_entry.id   6fdc58d93f42a65f27420dcbc25de4bc
#
_cell.length_a   1.000
_cell.length_b   1.000
_cell.length_c   1.000
_cell.angle_alpha   90.00
_cell.angle_beta   90.00
_cell.angle_gamma   90.00
#
_symmetry.space_group_name_H-M   'P 1'
#
loop_
_entity.id
_entity.type
_entity.pdbx_description
1 polymer ?
#
loop_
_entity_poly.entity_id
_entity_poly.type
_entity_poly.pdbx_seq_one_letter_code
_entity_poly.pdbx_strand_id
1 'polypeptide(L)'
;MKALDVAKYFLFLARSKEAGDTLSNLKIQKMLYYAQGHMLAIFEKPLFDDRIEAWKHGPVIKTVYEQFKKYGSNSISFDELEDFDTDCIADNKDVHELLVLIFDKYGSMGAWELRKKTHEEYPWKSSYVASLGNEITQDTIATFFKEENKKEALRLKELQKNDMEVNELWP
;
A
#
# COMPACT_ATOMS: atom_id res chain seq x y z
N MET A 1 -14.64 3.10 -4.12
CA MET A 1 -13.87 3.39 -5.36
C MET A 1 -13.30 2.10 -5.91
N LYS A 2 -12.72 2.08 -7.11
CA LYS A 2 -12.09 0.87 -7.68
C LYS A 2 -10.59 0.86 -7.34
N ALA A 3 -10.03 -0.33 -7.14
CA ALA A 3 -8.58 -0.46 -6.90
C ALA A 3 -7.73 0.05 -8.09
N LEU A 4 -8.28 0.00 -9.31
CA LEU A 4 -7.60 0.53 -10.50
C LEU A 4 -7.45 2.06 -10.45
N ASP A 5 -8.44 2.79 -9.90
CA ASP A 5 -8.36 4.23 -9.74
C ASP A 5 -7.26 4.60 -8.75
N VAL A 6 -7.17 3.86 -7.63
CA VAL A 6 -6.09 4.01 -6.65
C VAL A 6 -4.71 3.70 -7.26
N ALA A 7 -4.61 2.67 -8.10
CA ALA A 7 -3.38 2.33 -8.80
C ALA A 7 -2.93 3.44 -9.76
N LYS A 8 -3.87 4.01 -10.53
CA LYS A 8 -3.60 5.16 -11.40
C LYS A 8 -3.23 6.41 -10.60
N TYR A 9 -3.83 6.59 -9.41
CA TYR A 9 -3.44 7.70 -8.54
C TYR A 9 -2.01 7.57 -8.03
N PHE A 10 -1.52 6.37 -7.71
CA PHE A 10 -0.09 6.16 -7.40
C PHE A 10 0.82 6.47 -8.60
N LEU A 11 0.41 6.15 -9.84
CA LEU A 11 1.14 6.56 -11.04
C LEU A 11 1.16 8.09 -11.20
N PHE A 12 0.04 8.76 -10.92
CA PHE A 12 -0.04 10.22 -10.93
C PHE A 12 0.91 10.84 -9.89
N LEU A 13 0.95 10.33 -8.66
CA LEU A 13 1.89 10.79 -7.63
C LEU A 13 3.35 10.59 -8.05
N ALA A 14 3.67 9.45 -8.65
CA ALA A 14 5.02 9.16 -9.16
C ALA A 14 5.45 10.15 -10.24
N ARG A 15 4.55 10.45 -11.18
CA ARG A 15 4.78 11.46 -12.23
C ARG A 15 4.94 12.86 -11.65
N SER A 16 4.08 13.26 -10.72
CA SER A 16 4.05 14.60 -10.13
C SER A 16 5.27 14.91 -9.26
N LYS A 17 5.83 13.89 -8.60
CA LYS A 17 7.01 14.03 -7.74
C LYS A 17 8.33 13.89 -8.51
N GLU A 18 8.28 13.75 -9.84
CA GLU A 18 9.46 13.43 -10.67
C GLU A 18 10.28 12.26 -10.07
N ALA A 19 9.58 11.39 -9.34
CA ALA A 19 10.18 10.26 -8.70
C ALA A 19 10.76 9.38 -9.81
N GLY A 20 12.07 9.26 -9.87
CA GLY A 20 12.75 8.34 -10.79
C GLY A 20 12.39 6.87 -10.51
N ASP A 21 11.58 6.65 -9.50
CA ASP A 21 11.07 5.35 -9.08
C ASP A 21 9.91 4.91 -9.98
N THR A 22 10.26 3.99 -10.80
CA THR A 22 9.36 3.32 -11.72
C THR A 22 8.41 2.38 -10.98
N LEU A 23 7.11 2.58 -11.12
CA LEU A 23 6.10 1.71 -10.55
C LEU A 23 5.84 0.51 -11.48
N SER A 24 6.37 -0.66 -11.12
CA SER A 24 6.03 -1.92 -11.80
C SER A 24 4.70 -2.47 -11.29
N ASN A 25 4.09 -3.39 -12.05
CA ASN A 25 2.87 -4.08 -11.63
C ASN A 25 3.05 -4.73 -10.24
N LEU A 26 4.19 -5.42 -10.01
CA LEU A 26 4.48 -6.03 -8.71
C LEU A 26 4.47 -5.00 -7.57
N LYS A 27 5.08 -3.84 -7.76
CA LYS A 27 5.16 -2.77 -6.75
C LYS A 27 3.80 -2.18 -6.44
N ILE A 28 3.02 -1.84 -7.46
CA ILE A 28 1.66 -1.29 -7.31
C ILE A 28 0.76 -2.24 -6.52
N GLN A 29 0.81 -3.55 -6.78
CA GLN A 29 0.02 -4.53 -6.02
C GLN A 29 0.28 -4.46 -4.51
N LYS A 30 1.55 -4.27 -4.12
CA LYS A 30 1.90 -4.16 -2.70
C LYS A 30 1.47 -2.83 -2.10
N MET A 31 1.62 -1.75 -2.85
CA MET A 31 1.16 -0.44 -2.41
C MET A 31 -0.37 -0.39 -2.22
N LEU A 32 -1.13 -1.03 -3.10
CA LEU A 32 -2.60 -1.18 -2.95
C LEU A 32 -2.98 -1.96 -1.70
N TYR A 33 -2.28 -3.07 -1.43
CA TYR A 33 -2.50 -3.85 -0.21
C TYR A 33 -2.24 -3.02 1.06
N TYR A 34 -1.14 -2.24 1.10
CA TYR A 34 -0.87 -1.34 2.22
C TYR A 34 -1.90 -0.23 2.33
N ALA A 35 -2.33 0.37 1.22
CA ALA A 35 -3.36 1.40 1.23
C ALA A 35 -4.70 0.89 1.78
N GLN A 36 -5.14 -0.29 1.34
CA GLN A 36 -6.34 -0.96 1.86
C GLN A 36 -6.20 -1.24 3.36
N GLY A 37 -5.03 -1.77 3.78
CA GLY A 37 -4.79 -2.13 5.17
C GLY A 37 -4.83 -0.93 6.11
N HIS A 38 -4.16 0.15 5.76
CA HIS A 38 -4.18 1.37 6.56
C HIS A 38 -5.56 2.05 6.55
N MET A 39 -6.29 2.03 5.42
CA MET A 39 -7.65 2.54 5.35
C MET A 39 -8.58 1.80 6.30
N LEU A 40 -8.57 0.48 6.28
CA LEU A 40 -9.35 -0.37 7.18
C LEU A 40 -8.97 -0.15 8.65
N ALA A 41 -7.69 0.04 8.95
CA ALA A 41 -7.22 0.20 10.32
C ALA A 41 -7.54 1.58 10.92
N ILE A 42 -7.49 2.64 10.11
CA ILE A 42 -7.62 4.03 10.58
C ILE A 42 -9.08 4.49 10.49
N PHE A 43 -9.73 4.22 9.36
CA PHE A 43 -11.06 4.75 9.06
C PHE A 43 -12.17 3.71 9.19
N GLU A 44 -11.83 2.45 9.50
CA GLU A 44 -12.77 1.33 9.68
C GLU A 44 -13.70 1.07 8.46
N LYS A 45 -13.25 1.47 7.29
CA LYS A 45 -13.94 1.28 6.00
C LYS A 45 -12.95 0.87 4.92
N PRO A 46 -13.37 0.08 3.92
CA PRO A 46 -12.49 -0.28 2.82
C PRO A 46 -12.22 0.94 1.92
N LEU A 47 -11.00 1.00 1.36
CA LEU A 47 -10.65 1.95 0.31
C LEU A 47 -11.30 1.57 -1.01
N PHE A 48 -11.32 0.27 -1.30
CA PHE A 48 -11.98 -0.33 -2.46
C PHE A 48 -12.56 -1.70 -2.09
N ASP A 49 -13.52 -2.17 -2.90
CA ASP A 49 -14.22 -3.44 -2.69
C ASP A 49 -13.59 -4.60 -3.47
N ASP A 50 -12.60 -4.31 -4.32
CA ASP A 50 -11.89 -5.33 -5.09
C ASP A 50 -11.24 -6.36 -4.18
N ARG A 51 -11.40 -7.65 -4.56
CA ARG A 51 -10.84 -8.77 -3.83
C ARG A 51 -9.32 -8.78 -3.90
N ILE A 52 -8.66 -8.98 -2.74
CA ILE A 52 -7.21 -9.19 -2.64
C ILE A 52 -6.96 -10.69 -2.52
N GLU A 53 -6.14 -11.24 -3.39
CA GLU A 53 -5.80 -12.67 -3.43
C GLU A 53 -4.35 -12.92 -3.00
N ALA A 54 -4.12 -14.04 -2.31
CA ALA A 54 -2.80 -14.49 -1.91
C ALA A 54 -2.14 -15.27 -3.07
N TRP A 55 -1.31 -14.58 -3.86
CA TRP A 55 -0.55 -15.21 -4.95
C TRP A 55 0.89 -15.50 -4.53
N LYS A 56 1.63 -16.26 -5.38
CA LYS A 56 3.04 -16.62 -5.14
C LYS A 56 3.96 -15.43 -4.84
N HIS A 57 3.68 -14.27 -5.39
CA HIS A 57 4.47 -13.05 -5.20
C HIS A 57 3.82 -12.03 -4.27
N GLY A 58 2.99 -12.50 -3.34
CA GLY A 58 2.33 -11.66 -2.33
C GLY A 58 0.88 -11.34 -2.68
N PRO A 59 0.24 -10.40 -1.96
CA PRO A 59 -1.12 -9.94 -2.22
C PRO A 59 -1.28 -9.36 -3.62
N VAL A 60 -2.37 -9.71 -4.32
CA VAL A 60 -2.68 -9.27 -5.69
C VAL A 60 -4.17 -8.96 -5.83
N ILE A 61 -4.47 -7.86 -6.51
CA ILE A 61 -5.81 -7.53 -7.01
C ILE A 61 -5.83 -7.88 -8.50
N LYS A 62 -6.58 -8.92 -8.83
CA LYS A 62 -6.56 -9.52 -10.16
C LYS A 62 -6.93 -8.53 -11.27
N THR A 63 -7.92 -7.67 -11.06
CA THR A 63 -8.35 -6.64 -12.02
C THR A 63 -7.21 -5.69 -12.38
N VAL A 64 -6.46 -5.21 -11.40
CA VAL A 64 -5.29 -4.34 -11.58
C VAL A 64 -4.13 -5.09 -12.22
N TYR A 65 -3.90 -6.36 -11.80
CA TYR A 65 -2.85 -7.19 -12.40
C TYR A 65 -3.08 -7.39 -13.91
N GLU A 66 -4.29 -7.72 -14.32
CA GLU A 66 -4.65 -7.94 -15.72
C GLU A 66 -4.46 -6.65 -16.57
N GLN A 67 -4.81 -5.49 -16.02
CA GLN A 67 -4.60 -4.20 -16.69
C GLN A 67 -3.11 -3.93 -16.99
N PHE A 68 -2.23 -4.23 -16.03
CA PHE A 68 -0.82 -3.86 -16.11
C PHE A 68 0.12 -5.02 -16.48
N LYS A 69 -0.39 -6.25 -16.68
CA LYS A 69 0.47 -7.41 -17.02
C LYS A 69 1.25 -7.25 -18.32
N LYS A 70 0.77 -6.42 -19.25
CA LYS A 70 1.46 -6.11 -20.52
C LYS A 70 2.84 -5.48 -20.33
N TYR A 71 3.08 -4.83 -19.18
CA TYR A 71 4.38 -4.23 -18.84
C TYR A 71 5.38 -5.23 -18.25
N GLY A 72 4.96 -6.44 -17.87
CA GLY A 72 5.83 -7.45 -17.28
C GLY A 72 6.51 -6.96 -16.00
N SER A 73 7.85 -6.98 -15.99
CA SER A 73 8.67 -6.46 -14.89
C SER A 73 9.05 -4.98 -15.06
N ASN A 74 8.73 -4.39 -16.19
CA ASN A 74 9.05 -3.00 -16.48
C ASN A 74 8.11 -2.05 -15.75
N SER A 75 8.45 -0.77 -15.81
CA SER A 75 7.59 0.32 -15.34
C SER A 75 6.32 0.42 -16.16
N ILE A 76 5.23 0.70 -15.47
CA ILE A 76 3.97 1.04 -16.11
C ILE A 76 4.12 2.43 -16.76
N SER A 77 3.71 2.56 -18.03
CA SER A 77 3.74 3.85 -18.73
C SER A 77 2.75 4.83 -18.10
N PHE A 78 3.14 6.10 -18.04
CA PHE A 78 2.23 7.18 -17.67
C PHE A 78 1.12 7.46 -18.71
N ASP A 79 1.17 6.82 -19.88
CA ASP A 79 0.05 6.82 -20.83
C ASP A 79 -1.22 6.19 -20.25
N GLU A 80 -1.08 5.35 -19.20
CA GLU A 80 -2.23 4.84 -18.45
C GLU A 80 -3.01 5.92 -17.69
N LEU A 81 -2.46 7.13 -17.60
CA LEU A 81 -3.12 8.31 -17.02
C LEU A 81 -3.87 9.15 -18.04
N GLU A 82 -3.80 8.80 -19.34
CA GLU A 82 -4.64 9.42 -20.34
C GLU A 82 -6.11 9.20 -19.94
N ASP A 83 -6.91 10.26 -19.94
CA ASP A 83 -8.30 10.25 -19.47
C ASP A 83 -8.53 9.88 -17.98
N PHE A 84 -7.49 9.83 -17.14
CA PHE A 84 -7.67 9.59 -15.71
C PHE A 84 -8.02 10.89 -14.98
N ASP A 85 -9.24 10.93 -14.44
CA ASP A 85 -9.70 12.00 -13.57
C ASP A 85 -9.15 11.82 -12.15
N THR A 86 -8.27 12.72 -11.74
CA THR A 86 -7.67 12.71 -10.39
C THR A 86 -8.62 13.20 -9.31
N ASP A 87 -9.64 14.00 -9.66
CA ASP A 87 -10.54 14.63 -8.72
C ASP A 87 -11.40 13.60 -7.98
N CYS A 88 -11.65 12.45 -8.62
CA CYS A 88 -12.32 11.31 -7.98
C CYS A 88 -11.66 10.84 -6.66
N ILE A 89 -10.36 11.14 -6.48
CA ILE A 89 -9.59 10.85 -5.27
C ILE A 89 -9.19 12.15 -4.55
N ALA A 90 -8.72 13.16 -5.28
CA ALA A 90 -8.23 14.41 -4.72
C ALA A 90 -9.28 15.17 -3.89
N ASP A 91 -10.55 15.11 -4.29
CA ASP A 91 -11.67 15.71 -3.56
C ASP A 91 -11.98 15.02 -2.22
N ASN A 92 -11.53 13.79 -2.01
CA ASN A 92 -11.64 13.12 -0.73
C ASN A 92 -10.33 13.28 0.06
N LYS A 93 -10.30 14.30 0.92
CA LYS A 93 -9.12 14.68 1.70
C LYS A 93 -8.49 13.51 2.45
N ASP A 94 -9.29 12.71 3.16
CA ASP A 94 -8.79 11.58 3.95
C ASP A 94 -8.10 10.53 3.07
N VAL A 95 -8.70 10.23 1.91
CA VAL A 95 -8.14 9.27 0.94
C VAL A 95 -6.87 9.83 0.31
N HIS A 96 -6.91 11.10 -0.14
CA HIS A 96 -5.74 11.76 -0.72
C HIS A 96 -4.55 11.74 0.23
N GLU A 97 -4.73 12.21 1.49
CA GLU A 97 -3.67 12.26 2.49
C GLU A 97 -3.12 10.86 2.79
N LEU A 98 -4.00 9.87 2.93
CA LEU A 98 -3.59 8.48 3.13
C LEU A 98 -2.72 7.98 1.96
N LEU A 99 -3.14 8.18 0.71
CA LEU A 99 -2.40 7.70 -0.46
C LEU A 99 -1.05 8.41 -0.62
N VAL A 100 -0.95 9.70 -0.28
CA VAL A 100 0.31 10.42 -0.23
C VAL A 100 1.24 9.81 0.82
N LEU A 101 0.75 9.55 2.05
CA LEU A 101 1.53 8.91 3.11
C LEU A 101 2.00 7.51 2.71
N ILE A 102 1.15 6.70 2.07
CA ILE A 102 1.53 5.38 1.56
C ILE A 102 2.59 5.49 0.48
N PHE A 103 2.45 6.45 -0.42
CA PHE A 103 3.45 6.70 -1.46
C PHE A 103 4.80 7.11 -0.86
N ASP A 104 4.82 8.02 0.11
CA ASP A 104 6.04 8.48 0.76
C ASP A 104 6.72 7.36 1.57
N LYS A 105 5.95 6.50 2.23
CA LYS A 105 6.47 5.39 3.04
C LYS A 105 6.99 4.23 2.19
N TYR A 106 6.30 3.87 1.11
CA TYR A 106 6.58 2.65 0.34
C TYR A 106 7.06 2.92 -1.09
N GLY A 107 6.89 4.12 -1.60
CA GLY A 107 7.24 4.48 -2.97
C GLY A 107 8.74 4.37 -3.27
N SER A 108 9.62 4.65 -2.32
CA SER A 108 11.07 4.49 -2.46
C SER A 108 11.56 3.04 -2.31
N MET A 109 10.74 2.14 -1.76
CA MET A 109 11.11 0.74 -1.56
C MET A 109 11.07 -0.04 -2.89
N GLY A 110 12.01 -0.96 -3.08
CA GLY A 110 12.04 -1.84 -4.24
C GLY A 110 10.87 -2.82 -4.27
N ALA A 111 10.40 -3.21 -5.46
CA ALA A 111 9.30 -4.15 -5.63
C ALA A 111 9.54 -5.50 -4.92
N TRP A 112 10.77 -5.99 -4.94
CA TRP A 112 11.17 -7.24 -4.26
C TRP A 112 11.26 -7.09 -2.75
N GLU A 113 11.63 -5.92 -2.26
CA GLU A 113 11.63 -5.58 -0.84
C GLU A 113 10.20 -5.58 -0.29
N LEU A 114 9.27 -4.89 -0.98
CA LEU A 114 7.84 -4.92 -0.62
C LEU A 114 7.26 -6.33 -0.69
N ARG A 115 7.65 -7.13 -1.72
CA ARG A 115 7.28 -8.54 -1.78
C ARG A 115 7.73 -9.29 -0.55
N LYS A 116 9.01 -9.18 -0.17
CA LYS A 116 9.57 -9.85 1.02
C LYS A 116 8.80 -9.46 2.27
N LYS A 117 8.56 -8.15 2.45
CA LYS A 117 7.80 -7.62 3.59
C LYS A 117 6.41 -8.25 3.67
N THR A 118 5.63 -8.27 2.58
CA THR A 118 4.28 -8.87 2.58
C THR A 118 4.30 -10.38 2.84
N HIS A 119 5.36 -11.09 2.48
CA HIS A 119 5.53 -12.51 2.76
C HIS A 119 5.80 -12.82 4.24
N GLU A 120 6.28 -11.85 5.00
CA GLU A 120 6.49 -11.97 6.44
C GLU A 120 5.22 -11.66 7.25
N GLU A 121 4.20 -11.08 6.60
CA GLU A 121 2.96 -10.65 7.25
C GLU A 121 1.90 -11.74 7.32
N TYR A 122 1.17 -11.78 8.45
CA TYR A 122 0.16 -12.79 8.73
C TYR A 122 -0.95 -12.89 7.68
N PRO A 123 -1.51 -11.78 7.13
CA PRO A 123 -2.62 -11.86 6.18
C PRO A 123 -2.28 -12.70 4.94
N TRP A 124 -1.09 -12.53 4.39
CA TRP A 124 -0.65 -13.33 3.27
C TRP A 124 -0.30 -14.76 3.69
N LYS A 125 0.46 -14.95 4.77
CA LYS A 125 0.88 -16.27 5.26
C LYS A 125 -0.30 -17.19 5.55
N SER A 126 -1.34 -16.66 6.20
CA SER A 126 -2.52 -17.43 6.60
C SER A 126 -3.42 -17.82 5.43
N SER A 127 -3.37 -17.05 4.33
CA SER A 127 -4.26 -17.24 3.17
C SER A 127 -3.58 -17.95 2.00
N TYR A 128 -2.23 -17.93 1.94
CA TYR A 128 -1.51 -18.47 0.78
C TYR A 128 -1.55 -19.99 0.74
N VAL A 129 -2.12 -20.50 -0.34
CA VAL A 129 -1.99 -21.90 -0.76
C VAL A 129 -1.56 -21.89 -2.22
N ALA A 130 -0.53 -22.66 -2.55
CA ALA A 130 0.04 -22.67 -3.90
C ALA A 130 -1.03 -22.92 -4.97
N SER A 131 -1.07 -22.07 -5.96
CA SER A 131 -1.95 -22.14 -7.14
C SER A 131 -3.46 -21.98 -6.90
N LEU A 132 -3.93 -21.64 -5.69
CA LEU A 132 -5.35 -21.48 -5.41
C LEU A 132 -5.86 -20.04 -5.48
N GLY A 133 -4.98 -19.03 -5.27
CA GLY A 133 -5.40 -17.61 -5.26
C GLY A 133 -6.49 -17.32 -4.22
N ASN A 134 -6.34 -17.86 -3.00
CA ASN A 134 -7.29 -17.64 -1.92
C ASN A 134 -7.41 -16.15 -1.59
N GLU A 135 -8.58 -15.75 -1.15
CA GLU A 135 -8.81 -14.39 -0.68
C GLU A 135 -8.10 -14.11 0.64
N ILE A 136 -7.47 -12.95 0.70
CA ILE A 136 -7.08 -12.33 1.96
C ILE A 136 -8.23 -11.44 2.39
N THR A 137 -9.00 -11.87 3.40
CA THR A 137 -10.22 -11.16 3.79
C THR A 137 -9.93 -9.79 4.37
N GLN A 138 -10.86 -8.84 4.20
CA GLN A 138 -10.74 -7.50 4.78
C GLN A 138 -10.59 -7.56 6.31
N ASP A 139 -11.28 -8.46 7.00
CA ASP A 139 -11.17 -8.65 8.46
C ASP A 139 -9.75 -9.06 8.88
N THR A 140 -9.13 -9.99 8.14
CA THR A 140 -7.75 -10.40 8.41
C THR A 140 -6.78 -9.24 8.20
N ILE A 141 -6.96 -8.48 7.13
CA ILE A 141 -6.15 -7.29 6.82
C ILE A 141 -6.36 -6.22 7.92
N ALA A 142 -7.61 -5.89 8.25
CA ALA A 142 -7.94 -4.88 9.25
C ALA A 142 -7.33 -5.20 10.62
N THR A 143 -7.49 -6.44 11.07
CA THR A 143 -6.96 -6.90 12.36
C THR A 143 -5.44 -6.74 12.40
N PHE A 144 -4.73 -7.20 11.36
CA PHE A 144 -3.28 -7.09 11.27
C PHE A 144 -2.81 -5.64 11.31
N PHE A 145 -3.38 -4.77 10.47
CA PHE A 145 -2.94 -3.37 10.39
C PHE A 145 -3.33 -2.55 11.64
N LYS A 146 -4.44 -2.86 12.31
CA LYS A 146 -4.77 -2.25 13.62
C LYS A 146 -3.69 -2.56 14.66
N GLU A 147 -3.21 -3.81 14.73
CA GLU A 147 -2.13 -4.20 15.63
C GLU A 147 -0.79 -3.56 15.28
N GLU A 148 -0.43 -3.51 14.00
CA GLU A 148 0.81 -2.86 13.55
C GLU A 148 0.81 -1.35 13.84
N ASN A 149 -0.30 -0.65 13.60
CA ASN A 149 -0.43 0.77 13.91
C ASN A 149 -0.31 1.04 15.42
N LYS A 150 -0.86 0.17 16.28
CA LYS A 150 -0.68 0.28 17.75
C LYS A 150 0.78 0.11 18.14
N LYS A 151 1.48 -0.87 17.60
CA LYS A 151 2.92 -1.10 17.87
C LYS A 151 3.76 0.10 17.45
N GLU A 152 3.50 0.64 16.25
CA GLU A 152 4.22 1.81 15.75
C GLU A 152 3.98 3.05 16.63
N ALA A 153 2.73 3.29 17.05
CA ALA A 153 2.38 4.39 17.95
C ALA A 153 3.06 4.27 19.33
N LEU A 154 3.13 3.07 19.90
CA LEU A 154 3.84 2.80 21.16
C LEU A 154 5.35 3.06 21.02
N ARG A 155 5.96 2.57 19.94
CA ARG A 155 7.38 2.78 19.66
C ARG A 155 7.72 4.26 19.52
N LEU A 156 6.89 5.04 18.83
CA LEU A 156 7.09 6.49 18.69
C LEU A 156 7.02 7.22 20.05
N LYS A 157 6.08 6.83 20.91
CA LYS A 157 5.99 7.39 22.27
C LYS A 157 7.21 7.07 23.12
N GLU A 158 7.75 5.85 23.03
CA GLU A 158 8.98 5.47 23.75
C GLU A 158 10.19 6.25 23.27
N LEU A 159 10.33 6.47 21.95
CA LEU A 159 11.41 7.27 21.39
C LEU A 159 11.32 8.72 21.85
N GLN A 160 10.14 9.33 21.81
CA GLN A 160 9.93 10.71 22.28
C GLN A 160 10.26 10.86 23.77
N LYS A 161 9.90 9.87 24.60
CA LYS A 161 10.25 9.88 26.03
C LYS A 161 11.75 9.82 26.24
N ASN A 162 12.46 8.94 25.53
CA ASN A 162 13.91 8.82 25.63
C ASN A 162 14.62 10.09 25.17
N ASP A 163 14.16 10.76 24.11
CA ASP A 163 14.71 12.02 23.64
C ASP A 163 14.52 13.15 24.67
N MET A 164 13.39 13.18 25.37
CA MET A 164 13.15 14.13 26.46
C MET A 164 14.09 13.90 27.65
N GLU A 165 14.27 12.64 28.08
CA GLU A 165 15.18 12.27 29.17
C GLU A 165 16.65 12.60 28.84
N VAL A 166 17.07 12.43 27.57
CA VAL A 166 18.42 12.79 27.13
C VAL A 166 18.62 14.30 27.14
N ASN A 167 17.63 15.09 26.73
CA ASN A 167 17.70 16.55 26.72
C ASN A 167 17.70 17.19 28.14
N GLU A 168 17.12 16.48 29.13
CA GLU A 168 17.17 16.90 30.53
C GLU A 168 18.52 16.62 31.19
N LEU A 169 19.32 15.69 30.66
CA LEU A 169 20.64 15.33 31.21
C LEU A 169 21.79 16.19 30.66
N TRP A 170 21.54 17.01 29.62
CA TRP A 170 22.53 17.93 29.02
C TRP A 170 21.91 19.32 28.89
N PRO A 171 22.09 20.20 29.89
CA PRO A 171 21.67 21.59 29.79
C PRO A 171 22.54 22.40 28.83
#